data_affad2539caf6c1adec3ed49ca997473
#
_entry.id   affad2539caf6c1adec3ed49ca997473
#
_cell.length_a   1.000
_cell.length_b   1.000
_cell.length_c   1.000
_cell.angle_alpha   90.00
_cell.angle_beta   90.00
_cell.angle_gamma   90.00
#
_symmetry.space_group_name_H-M   'P 1'
#
loop_
_entity.id
_entity.type
_entity.pdbx_description
1 polymer ?
#
loop_
_entity_poly.entity_id
_entity_poly.type
_entity_poly.pdbx_seq_one_letter_code
_entity_poly.pdbx_strand_id
1 'polypeptide(L)'
;MQTQRVVVTGVGIWSCLGTDVQSVTASLRAGRSGIGVDPERAAYGYQSTLTGIVERPVLKGLLDRRMRTGLAEEGEYAYMAARQALQMAQLGDEQLREREVGCIFGNDSSAAPVIEAAEIMREKHDSALLGSGFIFRSMNSTVTMNLSTIFGLRGANFTVSAACASGSHSIGLAYLLIRQGLQDLVLCGGAQEVNKYSMATFDALGAFSKRMDEPTRASRPFDRDRDGLVPSGGAAALVVESYESAVARGADILCEIVGYGFSGNGSGISQASDEGSFVAMQRALSDAELRPTDIDYVNAHATSTPQGDTFEARALRRLFEGTDTWISSTKSMTGHECWMAGASEIVYSLLMMRGGFVAPNINLEHPDEEVTHLRMATQAETADVRTVLSNSFGFGGTNSALVLRRID
;
A
#
# COMPACT_ATOMS: atom_id res chain seq x y z
N MET A 1 11.28 -18.42 -23.45
CA MET A 1 9.97 -17.77 -23.61
C MET A 1 10.22 -16.28 -23.70
N GLN A 2 9.54 -15.58 -24.59
CA GLN A 2 9.63 -14.12 -24.65
C GLN A 2 8.87 -13.56 -23.43
N THR A 3 9.46 -12.64 -22.69
CA THR A 3 8.83 -12.02 -21.54
C THR A 3 7.69 -11.10 -21.97
N GLN A 4 6.54 -11.18 -21.31
CA GLN A 4 5.40 -10.30 -21.62
C GLN A 4 5.56 -8.93 -20.98
N ARG A 5 5.06 -7.90 -21.63
CA ARG A 5 4.89 -6.57 -21.02
C ARG A 5 3.72 -6.60 -20.05
N VAL A 6 3.84 -5.88 -18.94
CA VAL A 6 2.85 -5.91 -17.85
C VAL A 6 2.29 -4.51 -17.63
N VAL A 7 0.97 -4.37 -17.71
CA VAL A 7 0.29 -3.08 -17.63
C VAL A 7 -0.77 -3.04 -16.55
N VAL A 8 -1.06 -1.85 -16.06
CA VAL A 8 -2.16 -1.56 -15.15
C VAL A 8 -3.32 -1.00 -15.95
N THR A 9 -4.50 -1.57 -15.81
CA THR A 9 -5.72 -1.15 -16.53
C THR A 9 -6.84 -0.69 -15.62
N GLY A 10 -6.69 -0.87 -14.31
CA GLY A 10 -7.65 -0.35 -13.34
C GLY A 10 -7.04 -0.20 -11.97
N VAL A 11 -7.49 0.81 -11.23
CA VAL A 11 -7.12 1.03 -9.83
C VAL A 11 -8.34 1.40 -9.00
N GLY A 12 -8.27 1.06 -7.72
CA GLY A 12 -9.26 1.45 -6.73
C GLY A 12 -8.58 1.66 -5.39
N ILE A 13 -9.18 2.54 -4.57
CA ILE A 13 -8.59 2.90 -3.29
C ILE A 13 -9.66 3.30 -2.29
N TRP A 14 -9.41 2.94 -1.03
CA TRP A 14 -10.19 3.33 0.13
C TRP A 14 -9.22 3.62 1.26
N SER A 15 -9.02 4.88 1.59
CA SER A 15 -8.00 5.33 2.55
C SER A 15 -8.46 6.55 3.35
N CYS A 16 -7.63 7.02 4.26
CA CYS A 16 -7.89 8.25 5.01
C CYS A 16 -7.86 9.53 4.15
N LEU A 17 -7.35 9.47 2.91
CA LEU A 17 -7.39 10.59 1.96
C LEU A 17 -8.68 10.66 1.16
N GLY A 18 -9.47 9.58 1.16
CA GLY A 18 -10.74 9.48 0.43
C GLY A 18 -11.12 8.04 0.13
N THR A 19 -12.35 7.88 -0.36
CA THR A 19 -12.97 6.59 -0.61
C THR A 19 -13.06 6.24 -2.09
N ASP A 20 -12.46 7.05 -2.95
CA ASP A 20 -12.38 6.86 -4.40
C ASP A 20 -11.16 7.60 -4.99
N VAL A 21 -10.84 7.28 -6.24
CA VAL A 21 -9.73 7.86 -6.99
C VAL A 21 -9.81 9.39 -7.09
N GLN A 22 -11.01 9.95 -7.24
CA GLN A 22 -11.19 11.39 -7.43
C GLN A 22 -10.92 12.16 -6.13
N SER A 23 -11.51 11.73 -5.02
CA SER A 23 -11.32 12.35 -3.70
C SER A 23 -9.88 12.24 -3.22
N VAL A 24 -9.24 11.08 -3.45
CA VAL A 24 -7.82 10.84 -3.13
C VAL A 24 -6.92 11.74 -3.97
N THR A 25 -7.15 11.86 -5.30
CA THR A 25 -6.37 12.77 -6.16
C THR A 25 -6.46 14.22 -5.68
N ALA A 26 -7.66 14.68 -5.31
CA ALA A 26 -7.86 16.02 -4.78
C ALA A 26 -7.10 16.23 -3.46
N SER A 27 -7.11 15.25 -2.57
CA SER A 27 -6.39 15.28 -1.28
C SER A 27 -4.87 15.31 -1.47
N LEU A 28 -4.33 14.47 -2.36
CA LEU A 28 -2.91 14.44 -2.70
C LEU A 28 -2.44 15.80 -3.25
N ARG A 29 -3.18 16.36 -4.19
CA ARG A 29 -2.86 17.67 -4.80
C ARG A 29 -2.92 18.82 -3.80
N ALA A 30 -3.87 18.74 -2.87
CA ALA A 30 -4.04 19.77 -1.83
C ALA A 30 -3.07 19.61 -0.63
N GLY A 31 -2.27 18.52 -0.57
CA GLY A 31 -1.45 18.22 0.61
C GLY A 31 -2.29 18.01 1.87
N ARG A 32 -3.48 17.42 1.74
CA ARG A 32 -4.40 17.27 2.88
C ARG A 32 -3.99 16.07 3.73
N SER A 33 -3.80 16.28 5.03
CA SER A 33 -3.60 15.19 5.99
C SER A 33 -4.92 14.48 6.28
N GLY A 34 -4.89 13.14 6.25
CA GLY A 34 -5.98 12.27 6.70
C GLY A 34 -5.82 11.80 8.15
N ILE A 35 -4.84 12.35 8.87
CA ILE A 35 -4.49 11.93 10.22
C ILE A 35 -5.36 12.67 11.26
N GLY A 36 -5.83 11.93 12.24
CA GLY A 36 -6.60 12.42 13.38
C GLY A 36 -6.34 11.61 14.63
N VAL A 37 -7.24 11.75 15.60
CA VAL A 37 -7.21 11.04 16.88
C VAL A 37 -8.36 10.05 16.96
N ASP A 38 -8.08 8.82 17.36
CA ASP A 38 -9.09 7.80 17.63
C ASP A 38 -9.37 7.73 19.15
N PRO A 39 -10.58 8.15 19.60
CA PRO A 39 -10.93 8.12 21.01
C PRO A 39 -11.05 6.68 21.59
N GLU A 40 -11.33 5.66 20.74
CA GLU A 40 -11.38 4.28 21.20
C GLU A 40 -10.00 3.78 21.65
N ARG A 41 -8.93 4.22 20.97
CA ARG A 41 -7.55 3.89 21.38
C ARG A 41 -7.22 4.47 22.75
N ALA A 42 -7.64 5.70 23.04
CA ALA A 42 -7.48 6.30 24.37
C ALA A 42 -8.17 5.46 25.46
N ALA A 43 -9.43 5.07 25.21
CA ALA A 43 -10.20 4.23 26.15
C ALA A 43 -9.60 2.82 26.30
N TYR A 44 -8.91 2.31 25.28
CA TYR A 44 -8.27 0.98 25.30
C TYR A 44 -6.88 0.98 25.95
N GLY A 45 -6.29 2.16 26.23
CA GLY A 45 -5.03 2.31 26.95
C GLY A 45 -3.78 2.50 26.09
N TYR A 46 -3.93 2.95 24.84
CA TYR A 46 -2.81 3.30 23.98
C TYR A 46 -2.02 4.51 24.49
N GLN A 47 -0.71 4.50 24.26
CA GLN A 47 0.17 5.64 24.52
C GLN A 47 0.00 6.73 23.45
N SER A 48 -0.32 6.34 22.20
CA SER A 48 -0.63 7.26 21.11
C SER A 48 -2.00 6.94 20.51
N THR A 49 -2.84 7.95 20.43
CA THR A 49 -4.19 7.86 19.84
C THR A 49 -4.26 8.28 18.38
N LEU A 50 -3.11 8.64 17.80
CA LEU A 50 -3.01 9.07 16.41
C LEU A 50 -3.31 7.92 15.45
N THR A 51 -4.06 8.23 14.39
CA THR A 51 -4.36 7.28 13.31
C THR A 51 -4.76 8.01 12.03
N GLY A 52 -4.59 7.38 10.87
CA GLY A 52 -5.34 7.77 9.69
C GLY A 52 -6.83 7.47 9.89
N ILE A 53 -7.67 8.45 9.66
CA ILE A 53 -9.13 8.32 9.84
C ILE A 53 -9.74 7.73 8.58
N VAL A 54 -10.06 6.44 8.63
CA VAL A 54 -10.63 5.69 7.48
C VAL A 54 -12.11 5.44 7.72
N GLU A 55 -12.95 5.87 6.79
CA GLU A 55 -14.39 5.64 6.85
C GLU A 55 -14.71 4.15 6.65
N ARG A 56 -15.53 3.56 7.53
CA ARG A 56 -15.99 2.19 7.39
C ARG A 56 -17.04 2.08 6.29
N PRO A 57 -16.88 1.22 5.26
CA PRO A 57 -17.85 1.12 4.16
C PRO A 57 -19.16 0.46 4.59
N VAL A 58 -20.28 0.88 3.97
CA VAL A 58 -21.60 0.27 4.17
C VAL A 58 -21.83 -0.75 3.06
N LEU A 59 -21.64 -2.02 3.38
CA LEU A 59 -21.78 -3.12 2.42
C LEU A 59 -23.21 -3.69 2.27
N LYS A 60 -24.15 -3.25 3.13
CA LYS A 60 -25.56 -3.65 3.02
C LYS A 60 -26.15 -3.11 1.72
N GLY A 61 -26.68 -4.00 0.90
CA GLY A 61 -27.18 -3.66 -0.44
C GLY A 61 -26.16 -3.86 -1.56
N LEU A 62 -24.86 -3.96 -1.25
CA LEU A 62 -23.80 -4.31 -2.19
C LEU A 62 -23.49 -5.81 -2.17
N LEU A 63 -23.49 -6.41 -0.99
CA LEU A 63 -23.23 -7.83 -0.77
C LEU A 63 -24.38 -8.47 0.03
N ASP A 64 -24.66 -9.74 -0.22
CA ASP A 64 -25.57 -10.51 0.60
C ASP A 64 -25.02 -10.73 2.03
N ARG A 65 -25.89 -11.23 2.93
CA ARG A 65 -25.52 -11.45 4.33
C ARG A 65 -24.40 -12.49 4.49
N ARG A 66 -24.41 -13.53 3.68
CA ARG A 66 -23.44 -14.64 3.77
C ARG A 66 -22.03 -14.14 3.41
N MET A 67 -21.90 -13.40 2.32
CA MET A 67 -20.64 -12.80 1.90
C MET A 67 -20.10 -11.82 2.96
N ARG A 68 -20.96 -10.91 3.48
CA ARG A 68 -20.56 -9.96 4.52
C ARG A 68 -20.10 -10.62 5.82
N THR A 69 -20.66 -11.76 6.20
CA THR A 69 -20.28 -12.46 7.45
C THR A 69 -18.86 -13.03 7.40
N GLY A 70 -18.34 -13.30 6.21
CA GLY A 70 -16.95 -13.79 6.02
C GLY A 70 -15.90 -12.70 5.97
N LEU A 71 -16.28 -11.41 5.83
CA LEU A 71 -15.34 -10.31 5.72
C LEU A 71 -14.88 -9.81 7.09
N ALA A 72 -13.57 -9.67 7.26
CA ALA A 72 -12.96 -8.84 8.29
C ALA A 72 -12.90 -7.39 7.81
N GLU A 73 -12.49 -6.46 8.68
CA GLU A 73 -12.45 -5.03 8.38
C GLU A 73 -11.63 -4.70 7.13
N GLU A 74 -10.42 -5.22 7.03
CA GLU A 74 -9.54 -5.08 5.88
C GLU A 74 -10.14 -5.68 4.61
N GLY A 75 -10.93 -6.74 4.74
CA GLY A 75 -11.68 -7.35 3.64
C GLY A 75 -12.81 -6.47 3.12
N GLU A 76 -13.46 -5.68 3.99
CA GLU A 76 -14.49 -4.71 3.60
C GLU A 76 -13.88 -3.58 2.77
N TYR A 77 -12.73 -3.03 3.21
CA TYR A 77 -11.98 -2.02 2.45
C TYR A 77 -11.50 -2.59 1.11
N ALA A 78 -10.92 -3.80 1.13
CA ALA A 78 -10.42 -4.46 -0.06
C ALA A 78 -11.52 -4.73 -1.10
N TYR A 79 -12.72 -5.10 -0.66
CA TYR A 79 -13.87 -5.25 -1.56
C TYR A 79 -14.22 -3.94 -2.26
N MET A 80 -14.24 -2.81 -1.54
CA MET A 80 -14.54 -1.50 -2.14
C MET A 80 -13.47 -1.09 -3.16
N ALA A 81 -12.19 -1.22 -2.80
CA ALA A 81 -11.07 -0.92 -3.69
C ALA A 81 -11.06 -1.85 -4.92
N ALA A 82 -11.23 -3.16 -4.74
CA ALA A 82 -11.27 -4.13 -5.82
C ALA A 82 -12.43 -3.86 -6.80
N ARG A 83 -13.61 -3.56 -6.28
CA ARG A 83 -14.77 -3.19 -7.11
C ARG A 83 -14.50 -1.97 -7.98
N GLN A 84 -13.85 -0.94 -7.43
CA GLN A 84 -13.47 0.26 -8.20
C GLN A 84 -12.44 -0.09 -9.29
N ALA A 85 -11.42 -0.88 -8.94
CA ALA A 85 -10.38 -1.30 -9.89
C ALA A 85 -10.97 -2.10 -11.06
N LEU A 86 -11.83 -3.07 -10.78
CA LEU A 86 -12.52 -3.87 -11.80
C LEU A 86 -13.46 -3.02 -12.66
N GLN A 87 -14.19 -2.08 -12.05
CA GLN A 87 -15.06 -1.15 -12.78
C GLN A 87 -14.25 -0.23 -13.71
N MET A 88 -13.12 0.33 -13.24
CA MET A 88 -12.22 1.15 -14.06
C MET A 88 -11.64 0.35 -15.22
N ALA A 89 -11.23 -0.90 -14.96
CA ALA A 89 -10.74 -1.82 -15.98
C ALA A 89 -11.84 -2.34 -16.93
N GLN A 90 -13.10 -1.98 -16.72
CA GLN A 90 -14.26 -2.46 -17.51
C GLN A 90 -14.40 -4.00 -17.49
N LEU A 91 -14.10 -4.61 -16.35
CA LEU A 91 -14.22 -6.05 -16.11
C LEU A 91 -15.47 -6.32 -15.26
N GLY A 92 -16.55 -6.68 -15.91
CA GLY A 92 -17.80 -7.12 -15.27
C GLY A 92 -17.81 -8.64 -15.01
N ASP A 93 -18.91 -9.12 -14.41
CA ASP A 93 -19.07 -10.53 -14.01
C ASP A 93 -18.90 -11.53 -15.17
N GLU A 94 -19.30 -11.16 -16.38
CA GLU A 94 -19.17 -12.00 -17.56
C GLU A 94 -17.70 -12.18 -17.94
N GLN A 95 -16.97 -11.08 -18.10
CA GLN A 95 -15.56 -11.10 -18.43
C GLN A 95 -14.70 -11.82 -17.38
N LEU A 96 -15.05 -11.69 -16.09
CA LEU A 96 -14.37 -12.39 -15.00
C LEU A 96 -14.64 -13.91 -15.03
N ARG A 97 -15.85 -14.35 -15.43
CA ARG A 97 -16.16 -15.78 -15.54
C ARG A 97 -15.52 -16.46 -16.74
N GLU A 98 -15.29 -15.75 -17.81
CA GLU A 98 -14.68 -16.26 -19.04
C GLU A 98 -13.16 -16.36 -18.95
N ARG A 99 -12.53 -15.69 -17.98
CA ARG A 99 -11.06 -15.59 -17.83
C ARG A 99 -10.57 -16.33 -16.58
N GLU A 100 -9.31 -16.72 -16.62
CA GLU A 100 -8.58 -17.15 -15.44
C GLU A 100 -7.91 -15.91 -14.79
N VAL A 101 -8.59 -15.34 -13.79
CA VAL A 101 -8.12 -14.13 -13.10
C VAL A 101 -7.48 -14.49 -11.77
N GLY A 102 -6.23 -14.09 -11.56
CA GLY A 102 -5.53 -14.24 -10.28
C GLY A 102 -6.02 -13.23 -9.23
N CYS A 103 -5.83 -13.55 -7.95
CA CYS A 103 -6.09 -12.68 -6.80
C CYS A 103 -4.89 -12.71 -5.85
N ILE A 104 -4.15 -11.62 -5.74
CA ILE A 104 -2.92 -11.56 -4.92
C ILE A 104 -2.93 -10.29 -4.09
N PHE A 105 -3.05 -10.41 -2.75
CA PHE A 105 -3.08 -9.24 -1.86
C PHE A 105 -2.05 -9.34 -0.74
N GLY A 106 -1.46 -8.20 -0.41
CA GLY A 106 -0.69 -8.02 0.80
C GLY A 106 -1.63 -7.90 2.01
N ASN A 107 -1.50 -8.82 2.95
CA ASN A 107 -2.15 -8.79 4.27
C ASN A 107 -1.34 -9.62 5.26
N ASP A 108 -0.90 -9.01 6.35
CA ASP A 108 0.01 -9.66 7.29
C ASP A 108 -0.63 -9.96 8.65
N SER A 109 -1.79 -9.41 8.92
CA SER A 109 -2.58 -9.71 10.12
C SER A 109 -4.06 -9.46 9.93
N SER A 110 -4.87 -10.17 10.74
CA SER A 110 -6.29 -9.99 10.93
C SER A 110 -6.57 -10.15 12.43
N ALA A 111 -6.20 -9.13 13.21
CA ALA A 111 -6.11 -9.21 14.67
C ALA A 111 -7.49 -9.14 15.35
N ALA A 112 -8.38 -8.26 14.91
CA ALA A 112 -9.67 -8.05 15.56
C ALA A 112 -10.48 -9.34 15.73
N PRO A 113 -10.76 -10.15 14.68
CA PRO A 113 -11.55 -11.35 14.85
C PRO A 113 -10.87 -12.44 15.70
N VAL A 114 -9.53 -12.48 15.72
CA VAL A 114 -8.78 -13.41 16.59
C VAL A 114 -8.97 -13.05 18.06
N ILE A 115 -8.84 -11.77 18.40
CA ILE A 115 -8.99 -11.28 19.77
C ILE A 115 -10.45 -11.42 20.22
N GLU A 116 -11.42 -11.02 19.39
CA GLU A 116 -12.84 -11.19 19.68
C GLU A 116 -13.20 -12.67 19.95
N ALA A 117 -12.67 -13.59 19.13
CA ALA A 117 -12.89 -15.02 19.34
C ALA A 117 -12.29 -15.50 20.67
N ALA A 118 -11.08 -15.05 21.00
CA ALA A 118 -10.43 -15.39 22.27
C ALA A 118 -11.21 -14.84 23.49
N GLU A 119 -11.76 -13.64 23.39
CA GLU A 119 -12.60 -13.03 24.44
C GLU A 119 -13.89 -13.82 24.66
N ILE A 120 -14.61 -14.19 23.58
CA ILE A 120 -15.82 -15.01 23.64
C ILE A 120 -15.51 -16.37 24.29
N MET A 121 -14.43 -17.03 23.87
CA MET A 121 -14.03 -18.33 24.44
C MET A 121 -13.68 -18.21 25.92
N ARG A 122 -12.98 -17.16 26.34
CA ARG A 122 -12.63 -16.93 27.73
C ARG A 122 -13.84 -16.65 28.61
N GLU A 123 -14.83 -15.90 28.10
CA GLU A 123 -16.03 -15.55 28.86
C GLU A 123 -17.09 -16.66 28.89
N LYS A 124 -17.31 -17.30 27.76
CA LYS A 124 -18.46 -18.18 27.53
C LYS A 124 -18.13 -19.67 27.61
N HIS A 125 -16.86 -20.05 27.48
CA HIS A 125 -16.38 -21.43 27.46
C HIS A 125 -17.13 -22.34 26.45
N ASP A 126 -17.60 -21.76 25.34
CA ASP A 126 -18.39 -22.46 24.31
C ASP A 126 -18.02 -21.94 22.91
N SER A 127 -17.35 -22.78 22.11
CA SER A 127 -16.94 -22.46 20.74
C SER A 127 -18.10 -22.35 19.74
N ALA A 128 -19.29 -22.91 20.05
CA ALA A 128 -20.46 -22.80 19.19
C ALA A 128 -20.94 -21.33 19.07
N LEU A 129 -20.61 -20.49 20.03
CA LEU A 129 -20.96 -19.07 20.04
C LEU A 129 -20.12 -18.22 19.07
N LEU A 130 -19.00 -18.74 18.57
CA LEU A 130 -18.20 -18.04 17.57
C LEU A 130 -18.92 -17.93 16.21
N GLY A 131 -19.74 -18.92 15.89
CA GLY A 131 -20.38 -19.01 14.57
C GLY A 131 -19.38 -19.32 13.44
N SER A 132 -19.89 -19.61 12.24
CA SER A 132 -19.09 -20.12 11.13
C SER A 132 -18.22 -19.08 10.42
N GLY A 133 -18.43 -17.79 10.68
CA GLY A 133 -17.69 -16.71 9.99
C GLY A 133 -16.31 -16.41 10.60
N PHE A 134 -16.06 -16.72 11.87
CA PHE A 134 -14.85 -16.32 12.57
C PHE A 134 -13.59 -16.91 11.94
N ILE A 135 -13.58 -18.18 11.57
CA ILE A 135 -12.42 -18.83 10.95
C ILE A 135 -11.98 -18.10 9.67
N PHE A 136 -12.93 -17.70 8.80
CA PHE A 136 -12.60 -17.03 7.55
C PHE A 136 -12.11 -15.60 7.76
N ARG A 137 -12.55 -14.93 8.82
CA ARG A 137 -12.09 -13.57 9.19
C ARG A 137 -10.72 -13.58 9.86
N SER A 138 -10.38 -14.67 10.58
CA SER A 138 -9.16 -14.76 11.39
C SER A 138 -7.91 -15.18 10.61
N MET A 139 -8.04 -15.58 9.35
CA MET A 139 -6.91 -16.01 8.53
C MET A 139 -6.28 -14.82 7.82
N ASN A 140 -4.94 -14.79 7.70
CA ASN A 140 -4.26 -13.76 6.92
C ASN A 140 -4.73 -13.74 5.45
N SER A 141 -5.20 -14.87 4.93
CA SER A 141 -5.79 -14.98 3.59
C SER A 141 -7.24 -14.50 3.50
N THR A 142 -7.81 -13.90 4.56
CA THR A 142 -9.21 -13.43 4.56
C THR A 142 -9.54 -12.55 3.37
N VAL A 143 -8.62 -11.66 2.96
CA VAL A 143 -8.80 -10.76 1.81
C VAL A 143 -8.93 -11.54 0.52
N THR A 144 -7.95 -12.36 0.17
CA THR A 144 -7.91 -13.09 -1.11
C THR A 144 -8.98 -14.15 -1.21
N MET A 145 -9.29 -14.89 -0.13
CA MET A 145 -10.37 -15.86 -0.09
C MET A 145 -11.74 -15.22 -0.35
N ASN A 146 -12.03 -14.10 0.29
CA ASN A 146 -13.30 -13.43 0.13
C ASN A 146 -13.42 -12.78 -1.26
N LEU A 147 -12.40 -12.05 -1.71
CA LEU A 147 -12.44 -11.40 -3.03
C LEU A 147 -12.56 -12.43 -4.17
N SER A 148 -11.79 -13.52 -4.13
CA SER A 148 -11.92 -14.58 -5.15
C SER A 148 -13.29 -15.22 -5.18
N THR A 149 -13.90 -15.42 -4.01
CA THR A 149 -15.27 -15.97 -3.91
C THR A 149 -16.30 -14.97 -4.41
N ILE A 150 -16.22 -13.71 -4.01
CA ILE A 150 -17.19 -12.66 -4.36
C ILE A 150 -17.19 -12.39 -5.86
N PHE A 151 -16.01 -12.25 -6.46
CA PHE A 151 -15.84 -11.93 -7.89
C PHE A 151 -15.70 -13.16 -8.80
N GLY A 152 -15.69 -14.39 -8.24
CA GLY A 152 -15.57 -15.62 -9.01
C GLY A 152 -14.21 -15.81 -9.68
N LEU A 153 -13.12 -15.31 -9.05
CA LEU A 153 -11.75 -15.37 -9.59
C LEU A 153 -11.19 -16.79 -9.44
N ARG A 154 -10.57 -17.32 -10.49
CA ARG A 154 -10.17 -18.74 -10.58
C ARG A 154 -8.69 -18.97 -10.87
N GLY A 155 -7.91 -17.91 -11.03
CA GLY A 155 -6.45 -17.98 -11.22
C GLY A 155 -5.67 -18.16 -9.91
N ALA A 156 -4.41 -17.81 -9.93
CA ALA A 156 -3.53 -17.83 -8.76
C ALA A 156 -4.16 -17.07 -7.58
N ASN A 157 -4.19 -17.68 -6.40
CA ASN A 157 -4.78 -17.07 -5.20
C ASN A 157 -3.77 -17.11 -4.07
N PHE A 158 -3.09 -15.99 -3.82
CA PHE A 158 -2.03 -15.88 -2.82
C PHE A 158 -2.22 -14.66 -1.93
N THR A 159 -1.97 -14.85 -0.63
CA THR A 159 -1.77 -13.75 0.31
C THR A 159 -0.27 -13.59 0.56
N VAL A 160 0.24 -12.39 0.40
CA VAL A 160 1.64 -12.04 0.65
C VAL A 160 1.74 -11.42 2.03
N SER A 161 2.54 -12.03 2.89
CA SER A 161 2.86 -11.58 4.24
C SER A 161 4.34 -11.22 4.28
N ALA A 162 4.64 -9.93 4.26
CA ALA A 162 5.99 -9.35 4.20
C ALA A 162 6.05 -7.98 4.91
N ALA A 163 5.39 -7.90 6.06
CA ALA A 163 5.24 -6.68 6.85
C ALA A 163 4.84 -5.48 5.97
N CYS A 164 5.45 -4.32 6.16
CA CYS A 164 5.11 -3.08 5.44
C CYS A 164 5.33 -3.15 3.91
N ALA A 165 6.06 -4.16 3.42
CA ALA A 165 6.27 -4.39 2.00
C ALA A 165 5.24 -5.33 1.35
N SER A 166 4.26 -5.87 2.11
CA SER A 166 3.30 -6.87 1.63
C SER A 166 2.55 -6.43 0.38
N GLY A 167 2.01 -5.21 0.36
CA GLY A 167 1.27 -4.65 -0.77
C GLY A 167 2.14 -4.47 -2.02
N SER A 168 3.38 -4.01 -1.86
CA SER A 168 4.33 -3.89 -2.97
C SER A 168 4.74 -5.25 -3.52
N HIS A 169 5.06 -6.21 -2.65
CA HIS A 169 5.39 -7.58 -3.06
C HIS A 169 4.22 -8.30 -3.74
N SER A 170 2.97 -8.00 -3.36
CA SER A 170 1.80 -8.58 -4.04
C SER A 170 1.71 -8.14 -5.51
N ILE A 171 1.99 -6.87 -5.78
CA ILE A 171 2.06 -6.32 -7.14
C ILE A 171 3.28 -6.88 -7.88
N GLY A 172 4.43 -6.95 -7.21
CA GLY A 172 5.65 -7.54 -7.76
C GLY A 172 5.48 -9.01 -8.14
N LEU A 173 4.76 -9.79 -7.32
CA LEU A 173 4.44 -11.18 -7.64
C LEU A 173 3.47 -11.29 -8.82
N ALA A 174 2.44 -10.44 -8.89
CA ALA A 174 1.55 -10.36 -10.05
C ALA A 174 2.34 -10.02 -11.34
N TYR A 175 3.24 -9.03 -11.26
CA TYR A 175 4.15 -8.68 -12.35
C TYR A 175 4.97 -9.88 -12.83
N LEU A 176 5.59 -10.62 -11.91
CA LEU A 176 6.40 -11.80 -12.27
C LEU A 176 5.55 -12.91 -12.93
N LEU A 177 4.36 -13.20 -12.39
CA LEU A 177 3.49 -14.24 -12.95
C LEU A 177 3.03 -13.90 -14.38
N ILE A 178 2.65 -12.63 -14.61
CA ILE A 178 2.21 -12.17 -15.93
C ILE A 178 3.40 -12.14 -16.89
N ARG A 179 4.52 -11.55 -16.46
CA ARG A 179 5.74 -11.47 -17.29
C ARG A 179 6.22 -12.83 -17.80
N GLN A 180 6.02 -13.88 -16.98
CA GLN A 180 6.38 -15.26 -17.34
C GLN A 180 5.26 -16.03 -18.07
N GLY A 181 4.12 -15.41 -18.35
CA GLY A 181 2.98 -16.04 -19.00
C GLY A 181 2.28 -17.12 -18.17
N LEU A 182 2.39 -17.04 -16.84
CA LEU A 182 1.71 -17.94 -15.91
C LEU A 182 0.30 -17.44 -15.55
N GLN A 183 0.04 -16.17 -15.71
CA GLN A 183 -1.26 -15.51 -15.60
C GLN A 183 -1.33 -14.42 -16.66
N ASP A 184 -2.50 -14.14 -17.21
CA ASP A 184 -2.72 -13.02 -18.14
C ASP A 184 -3.33 -11.82 -17.44
N LEU A 185 -4.01 -12.04 -16.32
CA LEU A 185 -4.78 -11.03 -15.61
C LEU A 185 -4.80 -11.34 -14.11
N VAL A 186 -4.45 -10.35 -13.28
CA VAL A 186 -4.41 -10.46 -11.82
C VAL A 186 -5.05 -9.23 -11.18
N LEU A 187 -5.98 -9.46 -10.27
CA LEU A 187 -6.41 -8.46 -9.29
C LEU A 187 -5.44 -8.53 -8.11
N CYS A 188 -4.66 -7.49 -7.86
CA CYS A 188 -3.70 -7.44 -6.78
C CYS A 188 -3.80 -6.16 -5.97
N GLY A 189 -3.14 -6.12 -4.81
CA GLY A 189 -3.18 -4.95 -3.95
C GLY A 189 -2.71 -5.22 -2.53
N GLY A 190 -3.21 -4.42 -1.59
CA GLY A 190 -2.94 -4.57 -0.17
C GLY A 190 -4.09 -4.04 0.68
N ALA A 191 -4.24 -4.56 1.89
CA ALA A 191 -5.28 -4.15 2.82
C ALA A 191 -4.76 -4.15 4.26
N GLN A 192 -5.33 -3.27 5.09
CA GLN A 192 -4.99 -3.10 6.49
C GLN A 192 -6.19 -2.69 7.31
N GLU A 193 -6.47 -3.41 8.40
CA GLU A 193 -7.42 -3.02 9.42
C GLU A 193 -6.88 -1.85 10.29
N VAL A 194 -7.77 -0.98 10.80
CA VAL A 194 -7.36 0.23 11.54
C VAL A 194 -7.89 0.23 12.98
N ASN A 195 -8.58 -0.81 13.40
CA ASN A 195 -9.23 -0.91 14.69
C ASN A 195 -8.26 -0.90 15.89
N LYS A 196 -8.80 -0.76 17.08
CA LYS A 196 -8.05 -0.71 18.34
C LYS A 196 -7.27 -1.98 18.69
N TYR A 197 -7.57 -3.11 18.08
CA TYR A 197 -6.89 -4.38 18.36
C TYR A 197 -5.61 -4.55 17.54
N SER A 198 -5.63 -4.11 16.30
CA SER A 198 -4.56 -4.37 15.33
C SER A 198 -3.24 -3.66 15.64
N MET A 199 -3.29 -2.50 16.32
CA MET A 199 -2.13 -1.63 16.50
C MET A 199 -1.55 -1.63 17.92
N ALA A 200 -2.14 -2.37 18.88
CA ALA A 200 -1.70 -2.36 20.26
C ALA A 200 -0.24 -2.81 20.46
N THR A 201 0.21 -3.79 19.70
CA THR A 201 1.59 -4.28 19.77
C THR A 201 2.60 -3.30 19.16
N PHE A 202 2.21 -2.52 18.16
CA PHE A 202 3.02 -1.42 17.61
C PHE A 202 3.13 -0.25 18.59
N ASP A 203 2.04 0.07 19.30
CA ASP A 203 2.06 1.09 20.35
C ASP A 203 2.99 0.68 21.50
N ALA A 204 2.94 -0.60 21.89
CA ALA A 204 3.84 -1.17 22.89
C ALA A 204 5.32 -1.16 22.47
N LEU A 205 5.62 -1.24 21.17
CA LEU A 205 6.96 -1.10 20.63
C LEU A 205 7.51 0.33 20.77
N GLY A 206 6.65 1.32 21.05
CA GLY A 206 7.02 2.73 21.12
C GLY A 206 7.35 3.37 19.77
N ALA A 207 6.84 2.78 18.67
CA ALA A 207 7.11 3.24 17.31
C ALA A 207 6.25 4.42 16.86
N PHE A 208 5.18 4.75 17.62
CA PHE A 208 4.23 5.79 17.22
C PHE A 208 4.66 7.18 17.68
N SER A 209 4.35 8.17 16.83
CA SER A 209 4.47 9.58 17.19
C SER A 209 3.58 9.91 18.40
N LYS A 210 4.06 10.82 19.24
CA LYS A 210 3.35 11.31 20.43
C LYS A 210 2.80 12.73 20.26
N ARG A 211 2.78 13.28 19.05
CA ARG A 211 2.29 14.65 18.74
C ARG A 211 0.77 14.70 18.66
N MET A 212 0.07 14.23 19.69
CA MET A 212 -1.40 14.14 19.71
C MET A 212 -2.09 15.50 19.74
N ASP A 213 -1.41 16.55 20.18
CA ASP A 213 -1.95 17.92 20.19
C ASP A 213 -2.02 18.55 18.79
N GLU A 214 -1.21 18.06 17.85
CA GLU A 214 -1.17 18.50 16.46
C GLU A 214 -1.25 17.30 15.49
N PRO A 215 -2.37 16.56 15.42
CA PRO A 215 -2.45 15.28 14.70
C PRO A 215 -2.00 15.37 13.25
N THR A 216 -2.42 16.42 12.53
CA THR A 216 -2.08 16.63 11.10
C THR A 216 -0.59 16.93 10.87
N ARG A 217 0.16 17.25 11.93
CA ARG A 217 1.61 17.53 11.89
C ARG A 217 2.46 16.40 12.45
N ALA A 218 1.83 15.29 12.90
CA ALA A 218 2.52 14.19 13.56
C ALA A 218 3.38 13.36 12.60
N SER A 219 2.85 13.00 11.42
CA SER A 219 3.62 12.33 10.38
C SER A 219 4.43 13.37 9.59
N ARG A 220 5.76 13.29 9.72
CA ARG A 220 6.70 14.25 9.16
C ARG A 220 7.97 13.58 8.60
N PRO A 221 7.81 12.77 7.53
CA PRO A 221 8.93 12.04 6.94
C PRO A 221 10.09 12.96 6.57
N PHE A 222 11.31 12.49 6.86
CA PHE A 222 12.58 13.20 6.61
C PHE A 222 12.75 14.51 7.39
N ASP A 223 11.81 14.92 8.22
CA ASP A 223 11.99 16.07 9.09
C ASP A 223 12.88 15.69 10.29
N ARG A 224 13.77 16.61 10.69
CA ARG A 224 14.70 16.41 11.82
C ARG A 224 13.95 16.13 13.15
N ASP A 225 12.78 16.75 13.31
CA ASP A 225 12.00 16.69 14.55
C ASP A 225 10.97 15.55 14.54
N ARG A 226 11.08 14.56 13.62
CA ARG A 226 10.22 13.37 13.57
C ARG A 226 10.43 12.50 14.81
N ASP A 227 9.35 11.96 15.35
CA ASP A 227 9.34 11.22 16.60
C ASP A 227 8.70 9.82 16.52
N GLY A 228 8.26 9.41 15.34
CA GLY A 228 7.64 8.11 15.10
C GLY A 228 6.61 8.14 13.99
N LEU A 229 6.11 6.97 13.63
CA LEU A 229 5.07 6.83 12.62
C LEU A 229 3.66 7.12 13.20
N VAL A 230 2.73 7.41 12.32
CA VAL A 230 1.29 7.39 12.63
C VAL A 230 0.67 6.20 11.90
N PRO A 231 0.04 5.24 12.59
CA PRO A 231 -0.58 4.10 11.92
C PRO A 231 -1.81 4.51 11.12
N SER A 232 -2.06 3.82 10.01
CA SER A 232 -3.22 4.01 9.15
C SER A 232 -3.58 2.69 8.45
N GLY A 233 -4.53 2.71 7.55
CA GLY A 233 -4.95 1.53 6.79
C GLY A 233 -6.00 1.84 5.74
N GLY A 234 -6.80 0.81 5.42
CA GLY A 234 -7.74 0.82 4.31
C GLY A 234 -7.40 -0.28 3.30
N ALA A 235 -7.60 -0.03 2.01
CA ALA A 235 -7.18 -0.92 0.93
C ALA A 235 -6.90 -0.18 -0.37
N ALA A 236 -5.97 -0.74 -1.14
CA ALA A 236 -5.73 -0.37 -2.54
C ALA A 236 -5.71 -1.62 -3.41
N ALA A 237 -6.29 -1.53 -4.59
CA ALA A 237 -6.39 -2.61 -5.55
C ALA A 237 -5.99 -2.15 -6.94
N LEU A 238 -5.35 -3.04 -7.70
CA LEU A 238 -4.96 -2.84 -9.08
C LEU A 238 -5.42 -4.04 -9.93
N VAL A 239 -5.84 -3.75 -11.15
CA VAL A 239 -5.97 -4.74 -12.21
C VAL A 239 -4.71 -4.66 -13.04
N VAL A 240 -3.94 -5.74 -13.01
CA VAL A 240 -2.66 -5.88 -13.72
C VAL A 240 -2.81 -6.99 -14.75
N GLU A 241 -2.41 -6.74 -16.00
CA GLU A 241 -2.54 -7.72 -17.07
C GLU A 241 -1.40 -7.65 -18.09
N SER A 242 -1.29 -8.68 -18.94
CA SER A 242 -0.38 -8.61 -20.07
C SER A 242 -0.82 -7.51 -21.05
N TYR A 243 0.14 -6.83 -21.66
CA TYR A 243 -0.13 -5.81 -22.67
C TYR A 243 -1.01 -6.34 -23.80
N GLU A 244 -0.74 -7.56 -24.23
CA GLU A 244 -1.48 -8.26 -25.27
C GLU A 244 -2.95 -8.49 -24.88
N SER A 245 -3.21 -8.90 -23.62
CA SER A 245 -4.56 -9.04 -23.09
C SER A 245 -5.30 -7.70 -23.07
N ALA A 246 -4.64 -6.64 -22.57
CA ALA A 246 -5.21 -5.30 -22.48
C ALA A 246 -5.60 -4.75 -23.86
N VAL A 247 -4.69 -4.87 -24.84
CA VAL A 247 -4.93 -4.43 -26.22
C VAL A 247 -6.05 -5.23 -26.87
N ALA A 248 -6.05 -6.56 -26.72
CA ALA A 248 -7.05 -7.44 -27.34
C ALA A 248 -8.48 -7.13 -26.87
N ARG A 249 -8.67 -6.67 -25.61
CA ARG A 249 -9.97 -6.27 -25.10
C ARG A 249 -10.28 -4.77 -25.18
N GLY A 250 -9.35 -3.95 -25.72
CA GLY A 250 -9.52 -2.50 -25.85
C GLY A 250 -9.51 -1.76 -24.50
N ALA A 251 -8.71 -2.24 -23.54
CA ALA A 251 -8.59 -1.60 -22.23
C ALA A 251 -7.91 -0.24 -22.30
N ASP A 252 -8.31 0.69 -21.41
CA ASP A 252 -7.52 1.90 -21.12
C ASP A 252 -6.29 1.51 -20.29
N ILE A 253 -5.10 1.65 -20.86
CA ILE A 253 -3.85 1.32 -20.18
C ILE A 253 -3.40 2.55 -19.39
N LEU A 254 -3.31 2.40 -18.07
CA LEU A 254 -2.98 3.49 -17.17
C LEU A 254 -1.47 3.74 -17.08
N CYS A 255 -0.69 2.68 -16.99
CA CYS A 255 0.78 2.67 -17.01
C CYS A 255 1.30 1.26 -17.26
N GLU A 256 2.60 1.12 -17.45
CA GLU A 256 3.35 -0.13 -17.48
C GLU A 256 4.14 -0.31 -16.19
N ILE A 257 4.16 -1.51 -15.61
CA ILE A 257 5.11 -1.90 -14.59
C ILE A 257 6.32 -2.45 -15.32
N VAL A 258 7.44 -1.73 -15.23
CA VAL A 258 8.64 -2.05 -16.02
C VAL A 258 9.77 -2.65 -15.21
N GLY A 259 9.71 -2.56 -13.89
CA GLY A 259 10.74 -3.12 -13.02
C GLY A 259 10.23 -3.47 -11.62
N TYR A 260 10.77 -4.56 -11.08
CA TYR A 260 10.55 -5.00 -9.72
C TYR A 260 11.86 -5.49 -9.11
N GLY A 261 12.26 -4.86 -8.01
CA GLY A 261 13.46 -5.21 -7.24
C GLY A 261 13.12 -5.54 -5.81
N PHE A 262 13.81 -6.51 -5.25
CA PHE A 262 13.65 -6.91 -3.84
C PHE A 262 14.97 -7.34 -3.23
N SER A 263 15.05 -7.23 -1.89
CA SER A 263 16.22 -7.65 -1.11
C SER A 263 15.80 -8.05 0.30
N GLY A 264 16.72 -8.70 1.03
CA GLY A 264 16.60 -8.94 2.45
C GLY A 264 17.81 -8.38 3.18
N ASN A 265 17.63 -7.80 4.38
CA ASN A 265 18.74 -7.24 5.17
C ASN A 265 19.59 -8.33 5.82
N GLY A 266 19.00 -9.48 6.20
CA GLY A 266 19.70 -10.54 6.92
C GLY A 266 20.26 -10.11 8.28
N SER A 267 19.67 -9.08 8.91
CA SER A 267 20.10 -8.47 10.17
C SER A 267 18.99 -8.52 11.24
N GLY A 268 19.05 -7.68 12.28
CA GLY A 268 18.05 -7.65 13.35
C GLY A 268 16.64 -7.35 12.82
N ILE A 269 15.62 -7.98 13.45
CA ILE A 269 14.23 -8.01 12.96
C ILE A 269 13.60 -6.61 12.75
N SER A 270 13.97 -5.64 13.56
CA SER A 270 13.50 -4.25 13.46
C SER A 270 14.56 -3.29 12.90
N GLN A 271 15.69 -3.81 12.45
CA GLN A 271 16.81 -3.00 12.00
C GLN A 271 16.66 -2.62 10.53
N ALA A 272 16.49 -1.33 10.25
CA ALA A 272 16.56 -0.78 8.90
C ALA A 272 17.99 -0.89 8.34
N SER A 273 18.13 -0.88 7.03
CA SER A 273 19.43 -0.96 6.34
C SER A 273 19.40 -0.12 5.07
N ASP A 274 20.33 0.82 4.97
CA ASP A 274 20.56 1.59 3.74
C ASP A 274 21.03 0.69 2.59
N GLU A 275 21.85 -0.32 2.87
CA GLU A 275 22.28 -1.27 1.84
C GLU A 275 21.11 -2.12 1.30
N GLY A 276 20.23 -2.63 2.18
CA GLY A 276 19.06 -3.40 1.76
C GLY A 276 18.12 -2.56 0.88
N SER A 277 17.84 -1.33 1.29
CA SER A 277 17.02 -0.38 0.53
C SER A 277 17.67 -0.02 -0.81
N PHE A 278 18.97 0.26 -0.82
CA PHE A 278 19.72 0.54 -2.03
C PHE A 278 19.68 -0.63 -3.03
N VAL A 279 19.92 -1.85 -2.57
CA VAL A 279 19.91 -3.05 -3.42
C VAL A 279 18.53 -3.31 -4.04
N ALA A 280 17.43 -3.11 -3.27
CA ALA A 280 16.08 -3.25 -3.82
C ALA A 280 15.83 -2.24 -4.94
N MET A 281 16.13 -0.95 -4.72
CA MET A 281 16.00 0.11 -5.73
C MET A 281 16.87 -0.17 -6.96
N GLN A 282 18.15 -0.52 -6.75
CA GLN A 282 19.07 -0.81 -7.85
C GLN A 282 18.59 -1.98 -8.72
N ARG A 283 18.06 -3.04 -8.09
CA ARG A 283 17.49 -4.18 -8.82
C ARG A 283 16.26 -3.82 -9.62
N ALA A 284 15.37 -2.97 -9.05
CA ALA A 284 14.20 -2.48 -9.78
C ALA A 284 14.58 -1.65 -11.01
N LEU A 285 15.57 -0.76 -10.87
CA LEU A 285 16.11 0.02 -11.97
C LEU A 285 16.78 -0.87 -13.02
N SER A 286 17.56 -1.88 -12.60
CA SER A 286 18.20 -2.84 -13.50
C SER A 286 17.17 -3.69 -14.25
N ASP A 287 16.10 -4.14 -13.61
CA ASP A 287 15.02 -4.90 -14.24
C ASP A 287 14.24 -4.05 -15.25
N ALA A 288 14.10 -2.74 -14.98
CA ALA A 288 13.50 -1.76 -15.87
C ALA A 288 14.44 -1.29 -17.01
N GLU A 289 15.71 -1.65 -16.97
CA GLU A 289 16.77 -1.13 -17.88
C GLU A 289 16.88 0.42 -17.84
N LEU A 290 16.71 1.01 -16.63
CA LEU A 290 16.71 2.45 -16.39
C LEU A 290 17.88 2.85 -15.48
N ARG A 291 18.32 4.11 -15.65
CA ARG A 291 19.27 4.78 -14.76
C ARG A 291 18.52 5.64 -13.74
N PRO A 292 19.12 6.01 -12.62
CA PRO A 292 18.51 6.95 -11.66
C PRO A 292 18.05 8.26 -12.31
N THR A 293 18.79 8.77 -13.30
CA THR A 293 18.45 9.99 -14.07
C THR A 293 17.21 9.87 -14.95
N ASP A 294 16.71 8.67 -15.18
CA ASP A 294 15.53 8.41 -15.99
C ASP A 294 14.24 8.35 -15.14
N ILE A 295 14.38 8.53 -13.79
CA ILE A 295 13.27 8.56 -12.83
C ILE A 295 12.85 10.00 -12.54
N ASP A 296 11.59 10.33 -12.81
CA ASP A 296 11.03 11.66 -12.57
C ASP A 296 10.60 11.85 -11.11
N TYR A 297 10.12 10.77 -10.47
CA TYR A 297 9.60 10.81 -9.11
C TYR A 297 9.90 9.53 -8.32
N VAL A 298 10.29 9.71 -7.06
CA VAL A 298 10.38 8.63 -6.07
C VAL A 298 9.32 8.83 -5.00
N ASN A 299 8.42 7.84 -4.83
CA ASN A 299 7.58 7.73 -3.65
C ASN A 299 8.36 6.95 -2.59
N ALA A 300 8.88 7.66 -1.60
CA ALA A 300 9.72 7.09 -0.56
C ALA A 300 8.89 6.32 0.48
N HIS A 301 9.45 5.25 1.01
CA HIS A 301 8.82 4.52 2.11
C HIS A 301 8.71 5.37 3.37
N ALA A 302 9.68 6.18 3.66
CA ALA A 302 9.85 7.05 4.83
C ALA A 302 8.60 7.20 5.71
N THR A 303 8.63 6.54 6.88
CA THR A 303 7.47 6.39 7.78
C THR A 303 7.41 7.45 8.88
N SER A 304 8.28 8.45 8.84
CA SER A 304 8.46 9.43 9.94
C SER A 304 9.16 8.82 11.18
N THR A 305 9.84 7.69 11.03
CA THR A 305 10.63 7.10 12.12
C THR A 305 12.07 7.65 12.10
N PRO A 306 12.67 7.93 13.26
CA PRO A 306 14.02 8.50 13.30
C PRO A 306 15.05 7.71 12.51
N GLN A 307 15.12 6.39 12.70
CA GLN A 307 16.11 5.54 12.04
C GLN A 307 15.73 5.16 10.62
N GLY A 308 14.46 4.77 10.39
CA GLY A 308 13.99 4.28 9.09
C GLY A 308 14.23 5.31 7.99
N ASP A 309 13.81 6.54 8.23
CA ASP A 309 13.94 7.62 7.25
C ASP A 309 15.41 7.99 6.97
N THR A 310 16.28 7.97 8.01
CA THR A 310 17.73 8.23 7.84
C THR A 310 18.39 7.19 6.93
N PHE A 311 18.09 5.90 7.13
CA PHE A 311 18.67 4.83 6.29
C PHE A 311 18.16 4.89 4.86
N GLU A 312 16.86 5.16 4.66
CA GLU A 312 16.34 5.35 3.30
C GLU A 312 16.93 6.59 2.64
N ALA A 313 17.07 7.72 3.35
CA ALA A 313 17.67 8.93 2.83
C ALA A 313 19.12 8.69 2.32
N ARG A 314 19.93 7.90 3.05
CA ARG A 314 21.27 7.49 2.61
C ARG A 314 21.25 6.67 1.34
N ALA A 315 20.32 5.72 1.23
CA ALA A 315 20.15 4.92 0.02
C ALA A 315 19.71 5.77 -1.17
N LEU A 316 18.77 6.71 -0.95
CA LEU A 316 18.30 7.67 -1.95
C LEU A 316 19.44 8.59 -2.43
N ARG A 317 20.28 9.11 -1.53
CA ARG A 317 21.45 9.91 -1.90
C ARG A 317 22.39 9.16 -2.84
N ARG A 318 22.67 7.90 -2.56
CA ARG A 318 23.57 7.05 -3.40
C ARG A 318 23.08 6.94 -4.83
N LEU A 319 21.76 7.05 -5.08
CA LEU A 319 21.17 6.90 -6.42
C LEU A 319 20.80 8.24 -7.05
N PHE A 320 20.28 9.19 -6.28
CA PHE A 320 19.59 10.36 -6.81
C PHE A 320 20.26 11.70 -6.49
N GLU A 321 21.36 11.74 -5.73
CA GLU A 321 22.11 12.98 -5.52
C GLU A 321 22.59 13.54 -6.87
N GLY A 322 22.25 14.80 -7.14
CA GLY A 322 22.60 15.48 -8.39
C GLY A 322 21.69 15.15 -9.58
N THR A 323 20.59 14.42 -9.38
CA THR A 323 19.53 14.23 -10.39
C THR A 323 18.42 15.27 -10.21
N ASP A 324 17.56 15.40 -11.25
CA ASP A 324 16.34 16.23 -11.19
C ASP A 324 15.12 15.49 -10.65
N THR A 325 15.30 14.30 -10.07
CA THR A 325 14.26 13.43 -9.55
C THR A 325 13.54 14.04 -8.36
N TRP A 326 12.23 14.24 -8.44
CA TRP A 326 11.42 14.64 -7.30
C TRP A 326 11.29 13.51 -6.29
N ILE A 327 11.34 13.83 -5.00
CA ILE A 327 11.18 12.87 -3.91
C ILE A 327 10.15 13.39 -2.91
N SER A 328 9.20 12.55 -2.53
CA SER A 328 8.33 12.78 -1.39
C SER A 328 7.86 11.46 -0.79
N SER A 329 7.40 11.49 0.46
CA SER A 329 6.66 10.41 1.08
C SER A 329 5.20 10.82 1.27
N THR A 330 4.29 10.13 0.61
CA THR A 330 2.84 10.33 0.79
C THR A 330 2.38 10.00 2.20
N LYS A 331 3.20 9.26 2.97
CA LYS A 331 2.95 8.98 4.40
C LYS A 331 2.93 10.23 5.28
N SER A 332 3.47 11.35 4.80
CA SER A 332 3.28 12.65 5.46
C SER A 332 1.79 13.02 5.59
N MET A 333 0.96 12.59 4.64
CA MET A 333 -0.49 12.84 4.60
C MET A 333 -1.32 11.66 5.12
N THR A 334 -0.91 10.43 4.81
CA THR A 334 -1.68 9.21 5.12
C THR A 334 -1.34 8.59 6.46
N GLY A 335 -0.17 8.88 7.02
CA GLY A 335 0.45 8.00 7.99
C GLY A 335 0.95 6.73 7.31
N HIS A 336 1.31 5.73 8.10
CA HIS A 336 1.79 4.44 7.60
C HIS A 336 0.63 3.45 7.48
N GLU A 337 0.21 3.16 6.27
CA GLU A 337 -0.89 2.25 5.93
C GLU A 337 -0.48 0.76 6.03
N CYS A 338 0.62 0.46 6.68
CA CYS A 338 1.16 -0.87 7.00
C CYS A 338 1.15 -1.83 5.78
N TRP A 339 0.36 -2.90 5.83
CA TRP A 339 0.33 -3.94 4.80
C TRP A 339 -0.24 -3.46 3.46
N MET A 340 -1.05 -2.40 3.50
CA MET A 340 -1.60 -1.74 2.32
C MET A 340 -0.59 -0.82 1.64
N ALA A 341 0.35 -0.22 2.39
CA ALA A 341 1.14 0.96 1.99
C ALA A 341 1.75 0.86 0.60
N GLY A 342 2.43 -0.25 0.29
CA GLY A 342 3.07 -0.40 -1.02
C GLY A 342 2.10 -0.43 -2.19
N ALA A 343 0.85 -0.88 -1.99
CA ALA A 343 -0.17 -0.86 -3.02
C ALA A 343 -0.81 0.53 -3.17
N SER A 344 -1.10 1.21 -2.05
CA SER A 344 -1.65 2.57 -2.09
C SER A 344 -0.67 3.56 -2.72
N GLU A 345 0.62 3.43 -2.43
CA GLU A 345 1.67 4.28 -3.00
C GLU A 345 1.84 4.12 -4.51
N ILE A 346 1.64 2.92 -5.05
CA ILE A 346 1.54 2.70 -6.50
C ILE A 346 0.31 3.41 -7.06
N VAL A 347 -0.85 3.31 -6.40
CA VAL A 347 -2.05 4.05 -6.84
C VAL A 347 -1.82 5.55 -6.75
N TYR A 348 -1.27 6.09 -5.65
CA TYR A 348 -0.97 7.51 -5.51
C TYR A 348 0.00 8.00 -6.59
N SER A 349 1.05 7.25 -6.86
CA SER A 349 2.04 7.57 -7.90
C SER A 349 1.42 7.61 -9.29
N LEU A 350 0.54 6.67 -9.59
CA LEU A 350 -0.21 6.64 -10.85
C LEU A 350 -1.15 7.84 -10.99
N LEU A 351 -1.83 8.23 -9.89
CA LEU A 351 -2.68 9.42 -9.88
C LEU A 351 -1.88 10.72 -10.09
N MET A 352 -0.67 10.80 -9.53
CA MET A 352 0.26 11.91 -9.77
C MET A 352 0.73 11.94 -11.23
N MET A 353 1.12 10.80 -11.78
CA MET A 353 1.53 10.63 -13.18
C MET A 353 0.42 11.08 -14.13
N ARG A 354 -0.81 10.61 -13.95
CA ARG A 354 -1.96 10.99 -14.81
C ARG A 354 -2.42 12.42 -14.57
N GLY A 355 -2.27 12.93 -13.36
CA GLY A 355 -2.67 14.28 -12.98
C GLY A 355 -1.66 15.37 -13.31
N GLY A 356 -0.45 15.02 -13.74
CA GLY A 356 0.61 15.97 -14.05
C GLY A 356 1.09 16.77 -12.83
N PHE A 357 1.27 16.09 -11.69
CA PHE A 357 1.76 16.74 -10.47
C PHE A 357 2.55 15.76 -9.59
N VAL A 358 3.33 16.31 -8.66
CA VAL A 358 3.95 15.60 -7.55
C VAL A 358 3.30 16.07 -6.26
N ALA A 359 2.82 15.14 -5.44
CA ALA A 359 2.23 15.44 -4.15
C ALA A 359 3.30 15.87 -3.12
N PRO A 360 3.00 16.79 -2.21
CA PRO A 360 3.98 17.28 -1.25
C PRO A 360 4.32 16.24 -0.17
N ASN A 361 5.55 16.32 0.31
CA ASN A 361 5.95 15.83 1.62
C ASN A 361 5.60 16.91 2.64
N ILE A 362 4.37 16.90 3.14
CA ILE A 362 3.94 17.91 4.12
C ILE A 362 4.71 17.74 5.44
N ASN A 363 4.77 18.81 6.26
CA ASN A 363 5.44 18.83 7.56
C ASN A 363 6.99 18.68 7.50
N LEU A 364 7.61 18.80 6.33
CA LEU A 364 9.07 18.87 6.19
C LEU A 364 9.51 20.32 6.40
N GLU A 365 9.61 20.74 7.66
CA GLU A 365 9.96 22.11 8.06
C GLU A 365 11.46 22.26 8.33
N HIS A 366 12.06 21.23 8.90
CA HIS A 366 13.48 21.15 9.21
C HIS A 366 14.08 19.88 8.58
N PRO A 367 14.49 19.92 7.31
CA PRO A 367 15.02 18.74 6.63
C PRO A 367 16.20 18.10 7.39
N ASP A 368 16.18 16.76 7.47
CA ASP A 368 17.32 15.98 7.96
C ASP A 368 18.54 16.23 7.03
N GLU A 369 19.76 16.23 7.59
CA GLU A 369 20.98 16.43 6.79
C GLU A 369 21.08 15.49 5.60
N GLU A 370 20.61 14.25 5.74
CA GLU A 370 20.71 13.22 4.70
C GLU A 370 19.87 13.54 3.45
N VAL A 371 18.86 14.42 3.55
CA VAL A 371 18.02 14.80 2.41
C VAL A 371 18.29 16.17 1.84
N THR A 372 19.23 16.94 2.39
CA THR A 372 19.52 18.31 1.96
C THR A 372 20.06 18.41 0.52
N HIS A 373 20.58 17.31 -0.03
CA HIS A 373 21.09 17.19 -1.41
C HIS A 373 20.11 16.52 -2.37
N LEU A 374 18.87 16.25 -1.91
CA LEU A 374 17.81 15.65 -2.70
C LEU A 374 16.73 16.69 -3.04
N ARG A 375 16.08 16.51 -4.17
CA ARG A 375 14.99 17.40 -4.61
C ARG A 375 13.69 17.01 -3.93
N MET A 376 13.48 17.49 -2.71
CA MET A 376 12.28 17.21 -1.92
C MET A 376 11.10 18.07 -2.38
N ALA A 377 9.95 17.44 -2.65
CA ALA A 377 8.71 18.16 -2.93
C ALA A 377 8.05 18.58 -1.60
N THR A 378 8.22 19.83 -1.17
CA THR A 378 7.61 20.37 0.07
C THR A 378 6.24 21.02 -0.16
N GLN A 379 5.89 21.23 -1.40
CA GLN A 379 4.58 21.68 -1.86
C GLN A 379 4.16 20.87 -3.09
N ALA A 380 2.90 20.96 -3.49
CA ALA A 380 2.46 20.32 -4.72
C ALA A 380 3.13 20.97 -5.93
N GLU A 381 3.80 20.18 -6.76
CA GLU A 381 4.53 20.66 -7.92
C GLU A 381 3.82 20.22 -9.21
N THR A 382 3.72 21.11 -10.19
CA THR A 382 3.30 20.70 -11.54
C THR A 382 4.49 20.06 -12.22
N ALA A 383 4.34 18.80 -12.63
CA ALA A 383 5.44 18.03 -13.23
C ALA A 383 4.90 17.02 -14.25
N ASP A 384 5.61 16.84 -15.37
CA ASP A 384 5.36 15.76 -16.33
C ASP A 384 6.01 14.47 -15.80
N VAL A 385 5.33 13.76 -14.92
CA VAL A 385 5.82 12.53 -14.31
C VAL A 385 5.58 11.37 -15.30
N ARG A 386 6.64 10.83 -15.86
CA ARG A 386 6.60 9.72 -16.81
C ARG A 386 7.07 8.41 -16.19
N THR A 387 8.03 8.48 -15.29
CA THR A 387 8.65 7.31 -14.66
C THR A 387 8.73 7.49 -13.16
N VAL A 388 8.25 6.50 -12.44
CA VAL A 388 8.16 6.52 -10.97
C VAL A 388 8.87 5.31 -10.38
N LEU A 389 9.63 5.52 -9.31
CA LEU A 389 10.11 4.47 -8.41
C LEU A 389 9.32 4.55 -7.09
N SER A 390 8.71 3.45 -6.65
CA SER A 390 7.99 3.37 -5.37
C SER A 390 8.63 2.36 -4.46
N ASN A 391 8.96 2.77 -3.23
CA ASN A 391 9.71 2.01 -2.24
C ASN A 391 8.81 1.47 -1.13
N SER A 392 9.07 0.25 -0.67
CA SER A 392 8.44 -0.33 0.53
C SER A 392 9.45 -1.17 1.28
N PHE A 393 9.73 -0.80 2.54
CA PHE A 393 10.72 -1.46 3.40
C PHE A 393 10.06 -1.91 4.69
N GLY A 394 10.08 -3.23 4.94
CA GLY A 394 9.34 -3.86 6.03
C GLY A 394 10.22 -4.36 7.16
N PHE A 395 9.63 -4.53 8.34
CA PHE A 395 10.26 -5.29 9.42
C PHE A 395 10.67 -6.69 8.95
N GLY A 396 11.70 -7.25 9.59
CA GLY A 396 12.36 -8.46 9.09
C GLY A 396 13.34 -8.19 7.94
N GLY A 397 13.46 -6.93 7.53
CA GLY A 397 14.37 -6.49 6.47
C GLY A 397 13.92 -6.89 5.07
N THR A 398 12.63 -7.07 4.86
CA THR A 398 12.06 -7.30 3.53
C THR A 398 11.90 -5.96 2.80
N ASN A 399 12.56 -5.81 1.66
CA ASN A 399 12.58 -4.59 0.88
C ASN A 399 12.03 -4.85 -0.52
N SER A 400 11.23 -3.93 -1.02
CA SER A 400 10.62 -3.95 -2.34
C SER A 400 10.71 -2.58 -2.99
N ALA A 401 10.98 -2.55 -4.29
CA ALA A 401 10.88 -1.36 -5.12
C ALA A 401 10.22 -1.72 -6.46
N LEU A 402 9.30 -0.88 -6.92
CA LEU A 402 8.58 -1.04 -8.18
C LEU A 402 8.81 0.17 -9.07
N VAL A 403 8.99 -0.05 -10.37
CA VAL A 403 9.12 1.01 -11.37
C VAL A 403 7.90 1.01 -12.28
N LEU A 404 7.25 2.17 -12.35
CA LEU A 404 6.13 2.44 -13.25
C LEU A 404 6.59 3.35 -14.38
N ARG A 405 6.05 3.15 -15.59
CA ARG A 405 6.28 4.01 -16.74
C ARG A 405 4.97 4.32 -17.46
N ARG A 406 4.75 5.59 -17.78
CA ARG A 406 3.63 6.02 -18.63
C ARG A 406 3.82 5.48 -20.05
N ILE A 407 2.74 5.00 -20.64
CA ILE A 407 2.68 4.65 -22.06
C ILE A 407 2.14 5.88 -22.80
N ASP A 408 2.86 6.31 -23.85
CA ASP A 408 2.45 7.42 -24.71
C ASP A 408 1.37 6.99 -25.69
#